data_150dd18f739bdee8040d7a393a75b27d
#
_entry.id   150dd18f739bdee8040d7a393a75b27d
#
_cell.length_a   1.000
_cell.length_b   1.000
_cell.length_c   1.000
_cell.angle_alpha   90.00
_cell.angle_beta   90.00
_cell.angle_gamma   90.00
#
_symmetry.space_group_name_H-M   'P 1'
#
loop_
_entity.id
_entity.type
_entity.pdbx_description
1 polymer ?
#
loop_
_entity_poly.entity_id
_entity_poly.type
_entity_poly.pdbx_seq_one_letter_code
_entity_poly.pdbx_strand_id
1 'polypeptide(L)'
;MKYKLCLFDFDYTLVDTTKPIVECFRYTFETMHLEGFDRQKVIKTIGMTLDDAFSLLTEIKDKGKINEFARVYRVKSDEITIQNTVLFEDTKKTLKSLKEKQIKIGIVSSRMGSRIDKILEHLNCRKYVDYIIGYENVTTHKPNPEGLLKSLEYFNCNKEDVLYVGDSYIDAKAAENGHIDFIGVTTGTTTQKDFNEYNNIKIVDNLSDILEVI
;
A
#
# COMPACT_ATOMS: atom_id res chain seq x y z
N MET A 1 -8.67 24.53 5.42
CA MET A 1 -7.97 23.27 5.20
C MET A 1 -7.45 23.27 3.77
N LYS A 2 -6.19 22.86 3.57
CA LYS A 2 -5.57 22.85 2.23
C LYS A 2 -6.11 21.67 1.39
N TYR A 3 -6.28 20.49 2.00
CA TYR A 3 -6.65 19.28 1.29
C TYR A 3 -8.12 18.90 1.49
N LYS A 4 -8.75 18.40 0.42
CA LYS A 4 -10.13 17.87 0.39
C LYS A 4 -10.16 16.34 0.30
N LEU A 5 -9.04 15.73 -0.14
CA LEU A 5 -8.87 14.31 -0.36
C LEU A 5 -7.51 13.86 0.21
N CYS A 6 -7.52 12.80 1.01
CA CYS A 6 -6.34 12.06 1.39
C CYS A 6 -6.37 10.68 0.73
N LEU A 7 -5.35 10.39 -0.06
CA LEU A 7 -5.09 9.07 -0.61
C LEU A 7 -4.03 8.38 0.24
N PHE A 8 -4.18 7.10 0.47
CA PHE A 8 -3.25 6.28 1.25
C PHE A 8 -2.79 5.07 0.46
N ASP A 9 -1.54 4.68 0.59
CA ASP A 9 -1.20 3.28 0.39
C ASP A 9 -1.79 2.44 1.53
N PHE A 10 -1.74 1.12 1.42
CA PHE A 10 -2.38 0.22 2.37
C PHE A 10 -1.37 -0.52 3.25
N ASP A 11 -0.54 -1.38 2.65
CA ASP A 11 0.45 -2.18 3.36
C ASP A 11 1.56 -1.29 3.90
N TYR A 12 1.90 -1.40 5.17
CA TYR A 12 2.85 -0.56 5.90
C TYR A 12 2.49 0.94 6.04
N THR A 13 1.38 1.38 5.44
CA THR A 13 0.86 2.74 5.64
C THR A 13 -0.31 2.76 6.64
N LEU A 14 -1.31 1.92 6.42
CA LEU A 14 -2.49 1.80 7.30
C LEU A 14 -2.44 0.56 8.19
N VAL A 15 -1.76 -0.48 7.74
CA VAL A 15 -1.76 -1.81 8.36
C VAL A 15 -0.37 -2.43 8.33
N ASP A 16 -0.04 -3.22 9.37
CA ASP A 16 1.10 -4.14 9.36
C ASP A 16 0.66 -5.49 8.80
N THR A 17 1.18 -5.83 7.64
CA THR A 17 0.95 -7.09 6.93
C THR A 17 2.21 -7.98 6.89
N THR A 18 3.23 -7.67 7.68
CA THR A 18 4.50 -8.41 7.70
C THR A 18 4.28 -9.90 7.89
N LYS A 19 3.55 -10.26 8.96
CA LYS A 19 3.35 -11.66 9.33
C LYS A 19 2.64 -12.47 8.25
N PRO A 20 1.46 -12.08 7.75
CA PRO A 20 0.78 -12.87 6.73
C PRO A 20 1.51 -12.89 5.38
N ILE A 21 2.15 -11.80 4.96
CA ILE A 21 2.89 -11.77 3.69
C ILE A 21 4.09 -12.70 3.74
N VAL A 22 4.92 -12.62 4.78
CA VAL A 22 6.09 -13.49 4.95
C VAL A 22 5.67 -14.96 4.97
N GLU A 23 4.59 -15.30 5.67
CA GLU A 23 4.08 -16.67 5.73
C GLU A 23 3.56 -17.16 4.37
N CYS A 24 2.88 -16.30 3.60
CA CYS A 24 2.44 -16.64 2.24
C CYS A 24 3.62 -16.92 1.31
N PHE A 25 4.67 -16.09 1.37
CA PHE A 25 5.88 -16.32 0.58
C PHE A 25 6.58 -17.63 1.01
N ARG A 26 6.76 -17.85 2.33
CA ARG A 26 7.36 -19.06 2.84
C ARG A 26 6.62 -20.31 2.33
N TYR A 27 5.30 -20.35 2.51
CA TYR A 27 4.44 -21.42 2.04
C TYR A 27 4.58 -21.64 0.53
N THR A 28 4.63 -20.58 -0.24
CA THR A 28 4.72 -20.66 -1.70
C THR A 28 6.08 -21.18 -2.16
N PHE A 29 7.18 -20.73 -1.54
CA PHE A 29 8.53 -21.26 -1.81
C PHE A 29 8.61 -22.75 -1.51
N GLU A 30 8.09 -23.21 -0.36
CA GLU A 30 8.03 -24.60 0.02
C GLU A 30 7.19 -25.45 -0.96
N THR A 31 5.99 -24.97 -1.30
CA THR A 31 5.05 -25.68 -2.20
C THR A 31 5.59 -25.81 -3.62
N MET A 32 6.31 -24.82 -4.10
CA MET A 32 6.92 -24.80 -5.43
C MET A 32 8.35 -25.34 -5.46
N HIS A 33 8.86 -25.85 -4.32
CA HIS A 33 10.23 -26.34 -4.18
C HIS A 33 11.30 -25.33 -4.64
N LEU A 34 11.07 -24.04 -4.31
CA LEU A 34 12.01 -22.96 -4.58
C LEU A 34 13.01 -22.83 -3.43
N GLU A 35 14.28 -22.68 -3.76
CA GLU A 35 15.34 -22.43 -2.80
C GLU A 35 15.50 -20.93 -2.48
N GLY A 36 16.23 -20.62 -1.41
CA GLY A 36 16.67 -19.24 -1.12
C GLY A 36 15.60 -18.36 -0.46
N PHE A 37 14.56 -18.93 0.18
CA PHE A 37 13.65 -18.12 0.98
C PHE A 37 14.40 -17.33 2.05
N ASP A 38 14.21 -16.02 2.04
CA ASP A 38 14.79 -15.10 3.01
C ASP A 38 13.71 -14.12 3.51
N ARG A 39 13.39 -14.22 4.79
CA ARG A 39 12.39 -13.38 5.44
C ARG A 39 12.67 -11.88 5.27
N GLN A 40 13.92 -11.45 5.40
CA GLN A 40 14.28 -10.03 5.32
C GLN A 40 14.17 -9.51 3.89
N LYS A 41 14.51 -10.33 2.91
CA LYS A 41 14.32 -9.98 1.50
C LYS A 41 12.83 -9.86 1.18
N VAL A 42 11.99 -10.78 1.65
CA VAL A 42 10.53 -10.71 1.46
C VAL A 42 9.96 -9.42 2.06
N ILE A 43 10.35 -9.05 3.28
CA ILE A 43 9.89 -7.81 3.92
C ILE A 43 10.17 -6.59 3.04
N LYS A 44 11.34 -6.53 2.39
CA LYS A 44 11.71 -5.43 1.49
C LYS A 44 10.90 -5.35 0.20
N THR A 45 10.14 -6.38 -0.13
CA THR A 45 9.27 -6.39 -1.32
C THR A 45 7.83 -5.98 -1.01
N ILE A 46 7.47 -5.78 0.25
CA ILE A 46 6.12 -5.34 0.63
C ILE A 46 5.88 -3.95 0.04
N GLY A 47 4.72 -3.76 -0.60
CA GLY A 47 4.39 -2.58 -1.40
C GLY A 47 4.57 -2.75 -2.91
N MET A 48 5.40 -3.71 -3.35
CA MET A 48 5.53 -4.08 -4.76
C MET A 48 4.31 -4.89 -5.25
N THR A 49 4.18 -5.05 -6.58
CA THR A 49 3.27 -6.07 -7.10
C THR A 49 3.80 -7.47 -6.76
N LEU A 50 2.91 -8.45 -6.66
CA LEU A 50 3.32 -9.83 -6.35
C LEU A 50 4.26 -10.39 -7.42
N ASP A 51 4.04 -10.05 -8.68
CA ASP A 51 4.83 -10.48 -9.83
C ASP A 51 6.26 -9.91 -9.78
N ASP A 52 6.39 -8.61 -9.46
CA ASP A 52 7.68 -7.95 -9.30
C ASP A 52 8.44 -8.49 -8.09
N ALA A 53 7.75 -8.67 -6.96
CA ALA A 53 8.34 -9.24 -5.74
C ALA A 53 8.87 -10.65 -5.98
N PHE A 54 8.11 -11.52 -6.65
CA PHE A 54 8.55 -12.86 -7.01
C PHE A 54 9.76 -12.83 -7.94
N SER A 55 9.69 -12.03 -9.01
CA SER A 55 10.79 -11.92 -9.97
C SER A 55 12.07 -11.39 -9.33
N LEU A 56 11.95 -10.45 -8.38
CA LEU A 56 13.10 -9.91 -7.64
C LEU A 56 13.73 -10.96 -6.69
N LEU A 57 12.90 -11.74 -6.01
CA LEU A 57 13.35 -12.72 -5.01
C LEU A 57 13.95 -13.97 -5.62
N THR A 58 13.50 -14.36 -6.83
CA THR A 58 13.86 -15.64 -7.46
C THR A 58 14.66 -15.49 -8.74
N GLU A 59 14.78 -14.28 -9.29
CA GLU A 59 15.32 -13.97 -10.63
C GLU A 59 14.54 -14.62 -11.79
N ILE A 60 13.40 -15.27 -11.51
CA ILE A 60 12.54 -15.90 -12.50
C ILE A 60 11.69 -14.85 -13.19
N LYS A 61 11.76 -14.82 -14.54
CA LYS A 61 10.99 -13.90 -15.40
C LYS A 61 9.97 -14.63 -16.29
N ASP A 62 9.91 -15.96 -16.20
CA ASP A 62 8.94 -16.76 -16.95
C ASP A 62 7.52 -16.49 -16.45
N LYS A 63 6.66 -16.00 -17.35
CA LYS A 63 5.27 -15.65 -17.01
C LYS A 63 4.43 -16.82 -16.51
N GLY A 64 4.69 -18.02 -16.98
CA GLY A 64 3.99 -19.22 -16.52
C GLY A 64 4.28 -19.50 -15.05
N LYS A 65 5.56 -19.45 -14.66
CA LYS A 65 6.00 -19.63 -13.27
C LYS A 65 5.53 -18.50 -12.36
N ILE A 66 5.53 -17.25 -12.83
CA ILE A 66 4.99 -16.11 -12.09
C ILE A 66 3.50 -16.31 -11.81
N ASN A 67 2.72 -16.72 -12.82
CA ASN A 67 1.30 -17.00 -12.66
C ASN A 67 1.03 -18.15 -11.69
N GLU A 68 1.83 -19.21 -11.75
CA GLU A 68 1.75 -20.35 -10.84
C GLU A 68 2.05 -19.91 -9.41
N PHE A 69 3.12 -19.16 -9.20
CA PHE A 69 3.46 -18.56 -7.91
C PHE A 69 2.30 -17.75 -7.36
N ALA A 70 1.76 -16.83 -8.17
CA ALA A 70 0.65 -15.99 -7.76
C ALA A 70 -0.60 -16.82 -7.37
N ARG A 71 -0.85 -17.92 -8.06
CA ARG A 71 -1.95 -18.83 -7.72
C ARG A 71 -1.74 -19.50 -6.37
N VAL A 72 -0.57 -20.09 -6.12
CA VAL A 72 -0.24 -20.75 -4.85
C VAL A 72 -0.25 -19.76 -3.70
N TYR A 73 0.35 -18.58 -3.88
CA TYR A 73 0.37 -17.49 -2.91
C TYR A 73 -1.05 -17.06 -2.52
N ARG A 74 -1.94 -16.87 -3.50
CA ARG A 74 -3.32 -16.42 -3.26
C ARG A 74 -4.12 -17.41 -2.45
N VAL A 75 -3.95 -18.72 -2.66
CA VAL A 75 -4.60 -19.75 -1.83
C VAL A 75 -4.25 -19.55 -0.37
N LYS A 76 -2.96 -19.45 -0.04
CA LYS A 76 -2.52 -19.22 1.34
C LYS A 76 -2.95 -17.88 1.89
N SER A 77 -2.87 -16.84 1.06
CA SER A 77 -3.28 -15.49 1.44
C SER A 77 -4.77 -15.42 1.81
N ASP A 78 -5.63 -16.15 1.11
CA ASP A 78 -7.08 -16.19 1.41
C ASP A 78 -7.37 -16.84 2.77
N GLU A 79 -6.51 -17.77 3.22
CA GLU A 79 -6.65 -18.41 4.53
C GLU A 79 -6.24 -17.50 5.70
N ILE A 80 -5.13 -16.77 5.56
CA ILE A 80 -4.47 -16.20 6.73
C ILE A 80 -4.44 -14.68 6.78
N THR A 81 -4.53 -13.98 5.63
CA THR A 81 -4.22 -12.54 5.58
C THR A 81 -5.20 -11.72 6.40
N ILE A 82 -6.50 -11.98 6.28
CA ILE A 82 -7.53 -11.17 6.96
C ILE A 82 -7.32 -11.19 8.48
N GLN A 83 -7.12 -12.38 9.05
CA GLN A 83 -7.02 -12.56 10.50
C GLN A 83 -5.68 -12.16 11.10
N ASN A 84 -4.62 -12.08 10.28
CA ASN A 84 -3.27 -11.78 10.75
C ASN A 84 -2.77 -10.39 10.33
N THR A 85 -3.59 -9.59 9.65
CA THR A 85 -3.32 -8.17 9.40
C THR A 85 -3.77 -7.35 10.60
N VAL A 86 -2.95 -6.42 11.05
CA VAL A 86 -3.27 -5.54 12.17
C VAL A 86 -3.15 -4.07 11.75
N LEU A 87 -3.97 -3.20 12.34
CA LEU A 87 -3.82 -1.75 12.17
C LEU A 87 -2.58 -1.26 12.91
N PHE A 88 -1.90 -0.25 12.37
CA PHE A 88 -1.04 0.57 13.22
C PHE A 88 -1.89 1.30 14.27
N GLU A 89 -1.28 1.58 15.42
CA GLU A 89 -2.00 2.03 16.63
C GLU A 89 -2.88 3.26 16.39
N ASP A 90 -2.40 4.20 15.59
CA ASP A 90 -3.06 5.48 15.33
C ASP A 90 -3.93 5.52 14.06
N THR A 91 -3.88 4.48 13.21
CA THR A 91 -4.61 4.44 11.94
C THR A 91 -6.10 4.75 12.09
N LYS A 92 -6.78 4.03 12.98
CA LYS A 92 -8.24 4.20 13.14
C LYS A 92 -8.62 5.57 13.63
N LYS A 93 -7.83 6.14 14.55
CA LYS A 93 -8.03 7.50 15.08
C LYS A 93 -7.82 8.53 13.98
N THR A 94 -6.78 8.37 13.18
CA THR A 94 -6.45 9.28 12.08
C THR A 94 -7.55 9.29 11.02
N LEU A 95 -7.98 8.11 10.54
CA LEU A 95 -9.07 8.00 9.56
C LEU A 95 -10.37 8.64 10.08
N LYS A 96 -10.70 8.42 11.37
CA LYS A 96 -11.87 9.02 12.00
C LYS A 96 -11.76 10.54 12.02
N SER A 97 -10.61 11.09 12.43
CA SER A 97 -10.37 12.53 12.48
C SER A 97 -10.49 13.20 11.11
N LEU A 98 -9.99 12.55 10.04
CA LEU A 98 -10.15 13.04 8.67
C LEU A 98 -11.64 13.12 8.27
N LYS A 99 -12.42 12.09 8.59
CA LYS A 99 -13.88 12.10 8.31
C LYS A 99 -14.61 13.17 9.09
N GLU A 100 -14.25 13.44 10.35
CA GLU A 100 -14.80 14.52 11.16
C GLU A 100 -14.51 15.91 10.53
N LYS A 101 -13.34 16.03 9.89
CA LYS A 101 -12.96 17.22 9.09
C LYS A 101 -13.58 17.22 7.68
N GLN A 102 -14.46 16.27 7.34
CA GLN A 102 -15.12 16.13 6.03
C GLN A 102 -14.14 15.88 4.87
N ILE A 103 -12.95 15.35 5.13
CA ILE A 103 -11.97 14.98 4.12
C ILE A 103 -12.35 13.63 3.53
N LYS A 104 -12.32 13.52 2.21
CA LYS A 104 -12.50 12.25 1.52
C LYS A 104 -11.28 11.37 1.70
N ILE A 105 -11.48 10.07 1.77
CA ILE A 105 -10.41 9.09 1.98
C ILE A 105 -10.47 8.04 0.88
N GLY A 106 -9.37 7.91 0.14
CA GLY A 106 -9.16 6.84 -0.84
C GLY A 106 -7.94 6.00 -0.51
N ILE A 107 -7.90 4.78 -1.05
CA ILE A 107 -6.74 3.89 -0.99
C ILE A 107 -6.27 3.61 -2.40
N VAL A 108 -4.94 3.66 -2.62
CA VAL A 108 -4.28 3.30 -3.89
C VAL A 108 -3.15 2.34 -3.58
N SER A 109 -3.33 1.05 -3.90
CA SER A 109 -2.41 0.00 -3.46
C SER A 109 -2.10 -1.01 -4.57
N SER A 110 -0.94 -1.67 -4.44
CA SER A 110 -0.53 -2.83 -5.27
C SER A 110 -1.25 -4.13 -4.86
N ARG A 111 -2.04 -4.10 -3.80
CA ARG A 111 -2.90 -5.22 -3.36
C ARG A 111 -4.24 -5.19 -4.12
N MET A 112 -4.87 -6.35 -4.32
CA MET A 112 -6.22 -6.41 -4.88
C MET A 112 -7.22 -5.67 -3.99
N GLY A 113 -8.02 -4.78 -4.57
CA GLY A 113 -9.01 -3.95 -3.87
C GLY A 113 -10.03 -4.78 -3.09
N SER A 114 -10.49 -5.89 -3.67
CA SER A 114 -11.40 -6.82 -2.98
C SER A 114 -10.83 -7.44 -1.69
N ARG A 115 -9.51 -7.57 -1.59
CA ARG A 115 -8.82 -8.05 -0.37
C ARG A 115 -8.66 -6.93 0.65
N ILE A 116 -8.36 -5.73 0.20
CA ILE A 116 -8.32 -4.52 1.06
C ILE A 116 -9.69 -4.33 1.72
N ASP A 117 -10.75 -4.42 0.93
CA ASP A 117 -12.14 -4.26 1.38
C ASP A 117 -12.46 -5.20 2.55
N LYS A 118 -12.21 -6.51 2.36
CA LYS A 118 -12.42 -7.53 3.41
C LYS A 118 -11.57 -7.31 4.66
N ILE A 119 -10.31 -6.89 4.51
CA ILE A 119 -9.43 -6.59 5.66
C ILE A 119 -9.98 -5.39 6.43
N LEU A 120 -10.38 -4.32 5.74
CA LEU A 120 -10.97 -3.14 6.37
C LEU A 120 -12.29 -3.44 7.08
N GLU A 121 -13.13 -4.32 6.53
CA GLU A 121 -14.33 -4.81 7.19
C GLU A 121 -14.00 -5.53 8.49
N HIS A 122 -13.08 -6.50 8.46
CA HIS A 122 -12.61 -7.25 9.63
C HIS A 122 -12.05 -6.33 10.71
N LEU A 123 -11.29 -5.30 10.33
CA LEU A 123 -10.69 -4.32 11.23
C LEU A 123 -11.68 -3.20 11.66
N ASN A 124 -12.94 -3.25 11.22
CA ASN A 124 -13.96 -2.22 11.48
C ASN A 124 -13.53 -0.81 11.05
N CYS A 125 -12.82 -0.70 9.93
CA CYS A 125 -12.34 0.56 9.34
C CYS A 125 -12.95 0.88 7.98
N ARG A 126 -13.64 -0.08 7.32
CA ARG A 126 -14.22 0.09 5.97
C ARG A 126 -15.09 1.34 5.83
N LYS A 127 -15.85 1.67 6.87
CA LYS A 127 -16.74 2.84 6.92
C LYS A 127 -16.05 4.20 6.79
N TYR A 128 -14.75 4.28 6.99
CA TYR A 128 -13.99 5.51 6.86
C TYR A 128 -13.47 5.73 5.44
N VAL A 129 -13.40 4.68 4.60
CA VAL A 129 -12.81 4.73 3.27
C VAL A 129 -13.91 4.92 2.23
N ASP A 130 -13.80 5.97 1.42
CA ASP A 130 -14.78 6.30 0.39
C ASP A 130 -14.53 5.54 -0.93
N TYR A 131 -13.25 5.27 -1.28
CA TYR A 131 -12.89 4.60 -2.53
C TYR A 131 -11.60 3.79 -2.40
N ILE A 132 -11.49 2.70 -3.16
CA ILE A 132 -10.31 1.83 -3.20
C ILE A 132 -9.94 1.59 -4.66
N ILE A 133 -8.68 1.88 -4.99
CA ILE A 133 -8.02 1.43 -6.22
C ILE A 133 -6.99 0.38 -5.83
N GLY A 134 -7.23 -0.85 -6.26
CA GLY A 134 -6.32 -1.97 -6.08
C GLY A 134 -5.60 -2.34 -7.37
N TYR A 135 -4.84 -3.44 -7.31
CA TYR A 135 -4.07 -4.00 -8.42
C TYR A 135 -4.90 -4.14 -9.70
N GLU A 136 -6.13 -4.64 -9.61
CA GLU A 136 -7.01 -4.92 -10.74
C GLU A 136 -7.61 -3.68 -11.41
N ASN A 137 -7.47 -2.52 -10.80
CA ASN A 137 -8.11 -1.28 -11.30
C ASN A 137 -7.19 -0.44 -12.19
N VAL A 138 -5.93 -0.83 -12.34
CA VAL A 138 -4.93 -0.12 -13.14
C VAL A 138 -4.26 -1.05 -14.14
N THR A 139 -3.77 -0.47 -15.21
CA THR A 139 -2.97 -1.18 -16.23
C THR A 139 -1.48 -1.07 -15.95
N THR A 140 -1.07 0.03 -15.31
CA THR A 140 0.31 0.27 -14.92
C THR A 140 0.35 0.63 -13.43
N HIS A 141 1.13 -0.16 -12.68
CA HIS A 141 1.21 -0.02 -11.22
C HIS A 141 2.21 1.05 -10.78
N LYS A 142 2.14 1.46 -9.51
CA LYS A 142 3.14 2.32 -8.89
C LYS A 142 4.57 1.81 -9.21
N PRO A 143 5.51 2.66 -9.57
CA PRO A 143 5.53 4.12 -9.43
C PRO A 143 4.83 4.90 -10.56
N ASN A 144 4.06 4.27 -11.45
CA ASN A 144 3.19 4.98 -12.38
C ASN A 144 2.04 5.61 -11.60
N PRO A 145 1.67 6.88 -11.88
CA PRO A 145 0.64 7.59 -11.13
C PRO A 145 -0.80 7.22 -11.52
N GLU A 146 -1.03 6.23 -12.38
CA GLU A 146 -2.36 5.90 -12.93
C GLU A 146 -3.42 5.75 -11.83
N GLY A 147 -3.11 5.02 -10.74
CA GLY A 147 -4.05 4.83 -9.65
C GLY A 147 -4.40 6.12 -8.90
N LEU A 148 -3.41 7.01 -8.72
CA LEU A 148 -3.63 8.32 -8.11
C LEU A 148 -4.52 9.18 -9.02
N LEU A 149 -4.22 9.24 -10.32
CA LEU A 149 -4.98 10.04 -11.28
C LEU A 149 -6.43 9.55 -11.44
N LYS A 150 -6.65 8.23 -11.48
CA LYS A 150 -8.01 7.65 -11.47
C LYS A 150 -8.79 7.99 -10.21
N SER A 151 -8.11 8.11 -9.05
CA SER A 151 -8.74 8.55 -7.81
C SER A 151 -9.18 10.02 -7.92
N LEU A 152 -8.36 10.88 -8.51
CA LEU A 152 -8.73 12.28 -8.74
C LEU A 152 -9.98 12.40 -9.62
N GLU A 153 -10.05 11.64 -10.70
CA GLU A 153 -11.23 11.59 -11.59
C GLU A 153 -12.48 11.15 -10.81
N TYR A 154 -12.38 10.06 -10.04
CA TYR A 154 -13.52 9.56 -9.25
C TYR A 154 -14.05 10.59 -8.26
N PHE A 155 -13.16 11.30 -7.56
CA PHE A 155 -13.55 12.30 -6.56
C PHE A 155 -13.83 13.69 -7.16
N ASN A 156 -13.61 13.86 -8.47
CA ASN A 156 -13.65 15.17 -9.15
C ASN A 156 -12.81 16.22 -8.40
N CYS A 157 -11.55 15.89 -8.14
CA CYS A 157 -10.65 16.65 -7.29
C CYS A 157 -9.42 17.12 -8.08
N ASN A 158 -8.94 18.34 -7.84
CA ASN A 158 -7.71 18.83 -8.44
C ASN A 158 -6.49 18.31 -7.67
N LYS A 159 -5.33 18.25 -8.32
CA LYS A 159 -4.08 17.75 -7.72
C LYS A 159 -3.66 18.51 -6.46
N GLU A 160 -3.89 19.83 -6.46
CA GLU A 160 -3.54 20.75 -5.38
C GLU A 160 -4.39 20.53 -4.11
N ASP A 161 -5.56 19.90 -4.26
CA ASP A 161 -6.49 19.59 -3.17
C ASP A 161 -6.24 18.21 -2.56
N VAL A 162 -5.22 17.47 -3.04
CA VAL A 162 -4.98 16.06 -2.70
C VAL A 162 -3.65 15.89 -1.98
N LEU A 163 -3.67 15.10 -0.92
CA LEU A 163 -2.49 14.60 -0.24
C LEU A 163 -2.40 13.08 -0.42
N TYR A 164 -1.25 12.57 -0.84
CA TYR A 164 -0.94 11.14 -0.85
C TYR A 164 -0.01 10.78 0.30
N VAL A 165 -0.29 9.68 0.97
CA VAL A 165 0.48 9.18 2.12
C VAL A 165 0.90 7.74 1.84
N GLY A 166 2.19 7.46 1.96
CA GLY A 166 2.75 6.12 1.72
C GLY A 166 4.04 5.88 2.48
N ASP A 167 4.44 4.62 2.60
CA ASP A 167 5.61 4.19 3.37
C ASP A 167 6.84 3.86 2.52
N SER A 168 6.72 3.88 1.19
CA SER A 168 7.76 3.41 0.29
C SER A 168 8.24 4.47 -0.71
N TYR A 169 9.48 4.28 -1.20
CA TYR A 169 10.00 5.09 -2.31
C TYR A 169 9.14 4.94 -3.59
N ILE A 170 8.43 3.81 -3.73
CA ILE A 170 7.50 3.56 -4.85
C ILE A 170 6.34 4.54 -4.79
N ASP A 171 5.82 4.81 -3.57
CA ASP A 171 4.76 5.78 -3.32
C ASP A 171 5.21 7.21 -3.57
N ALA A 172 6.38 7.57 -3.02
CA ALA A 172 6.98 8.88 -3.24
C ALA A 172 7.17 9.17 -4.73
N LYS A 173 7.66 8.18 -5.48
CA LYS A 173 7.86 8.30 -6.93
C LYS A 173 6.53 8.37 -7.70
N ALA A 174 5.51 7.65 -7.27
CA ALA A 174 4.18 7.74 -7.87
C ALA A 174 3.56 9.12 -7.65
N ALA A 175 3.70 9.69 -6.46
CA ALA A 175 3.25 11.06 -6.14
C ALA A 175 4.00 12.10 -6.99
N GLU A 176 5.33 12.00 -7.08
CA GLU A 176 6.17 12.87 -7.90
C GLU A 176 5.75 12.83 -9.38
N ASN A 177 5.59 11.62 -9.94
CA ASN A 177 5.13 11.43 -11.32
C ASN A 177 3.71 11.97 -11.55
N GLY A 178 2.85 11.92 -10.53
CA GLY A 178 1.49 12.46 -10.55
C GLY A 178 1.42 13.97 -10.29
N HIS A 179 2.50 14.60 -9.84
CA HIS A 179 2.53 15.98 -9.32
C HIS A 179 1.51 16.18 -8.19
N ILE A 180 1.51 15.28 -7.21
CA ILE A 180 0.63 15.26 -6.04
C ILE A 180 1.49 15.43 -4.80
N ASP A 181 1.03 16.25 -3.86
CA ASP A 181 1.67 16.44 -2.56
C ASP A 181 1.79 15.11 -1.80
N PHE A 182 2.98 14.83 -1.24
CA PHE A 182 3.29 13.55 -0.61
C PHE A 182 3.79 13.70 0.83
N ILE A 183 3.33 12.82 1.70
CA ILE A 183 3.92 12.58 3.03
C ILE A 183 4.38 11.13 3.12
N GLY A 184 5.67 10.95 3.46
CA GLY A 184 6.23 9.64 3.76
C GLY A 184 5.99 9.27 5.23
N VAL A 185 5.54 8.03 5.49
CA VAL A 185 5.50 7.44 6.84
C VAL A 185 6.61 6.41 6.98
N THR A 186 7.35 6.41 8.10
CA THR A 186 8.50 5.53 8.32
C THR A 186 8.12 4.17 8.91
N THR A 187 6.86 3.79 8.79
CA THR A 187 6.33 2.48 9.25
C THR A 187 6.73 1.30 8.35
N GLY A 188 7.18 1.58 7.12
CA GLY A 188 7.67 0.58 6.17
C GLY A 188 9.18 0.39 6.19
N THR A 189 9.74 0.04 5.04
CA THR A 189 11.18 -0.26 4.90
C THR A 189 12.01 0.90 4.35
N THR A 190 11.37 1.99 3.90
CA THR A 190 12.04 3.19 3.40
C THR A 190 12.40 4.09 4.58
N THR A 191 13.68 4.43 4.70
CA THR A 191 14.15 5.29 5.78
C THR A 191 13.87 6.77 5.50
N GLN A 192 13.87 7.60 6.55
CA GLN A 192 13.78 9.04 6.40
C GLN A 192 14.82 9.60 5.42
N LYS A 193 16.05 9.05 5.46
CA LYS A 193 17.12 9.46 4.55
C LYS A 193 16.78 9.17 3.09
N ASP A 194 16.20 7.99 2.82
CA ASP A 194 15.84 7.59 1.46
C ASP A 194 14.68 8.45 0.93
N PHE A 195 13.72 8.81 1.78
CA PHE A 195 12.62 9.72 1.40
C PHE A 195 13.09 11.13 1.02
N ASN A 196 14.22 11.61 1.57
CA ASN A 196 14.77 12.92 1.23
C ASN A 196 15.25 13.03 -0.23
N GLU A 197 15.35 11.91 -0.94
CA GLU A 197 15.67 11.88 -2.37
C GLU A 197 14.46 12.21 -3.26
N TYR A 198 13.26 12.26 -2.68
CA TYR A 198 11.99 12.49 -3.38
C TYR A 198 11.30 13.76 -2.90
N ASN A 199 10.47 14.33 -3.78
CA ASN A 199 9.63 15.46 -3.39
C ASN A 199 8.63 15.02 -2.32
N ASN A 200 8.71 15.61 -1.15
CA ASN A 200 7.78 15.38 -0.06
C ASN A 200 7.50 16.68 0.70
N ILE A 201 6.33 16.76 1.34
CA ILE A 201 5.98 17.90 2.21
C ILE A 201 6.55 17.66 3.61
N LYS A 202 6.46 16.42 4.09
CA LYS A 202 6.86 16.01 5.43
C LYS A 202 7.14 14.51 5.43
N ILE A 203 8.03 14.08 6.31
CA ILE A 203 8.23 12.69 6.66
C ILE A 203 7.86 12.55 8.13
N VAL A 204 7.05 11.54 8.45
CA VAL A 204 6.50 11.33 9.80
C VAL A 204 6.70 9.90 10.27
N ASP A 205 6.82 9.72 11.59
CA ASP A 205 6.96 8.39 12.18
C ASP A 205 5.59 7.77 12.51
N ASN A 206 4.59 8.61 12.77
CA ASN A 206 3.23 8.18 13.07
C ASN A 206 2.25 8.74 12.04
N LEU A 207 1.28 7.92 11.66
CA LEU A 207 0.26 8.35 10.70
C LEU A 207 -0.54 9.57 11.19
N SER A 208 -0.78 9.67 12.49
CA SER A 208 -1.52 10.80 13.10
C SER A 208 -0.87 12.16 12.86
N ASP A 209 0.45 12.21 12.62
CA ASP A 209 1.17 13.48 12.44
C ASP A 209 0.82 14.18 11.12
N ILE A 210 0.16 13.47 10.18
CA ILE A 210 -0.40 14.09 8.98
C ILE A 210 -1.49 15.11 9.29
N LEU A 211 -2.19 14.96 10.43
CA LEU A 211 -3.28 15.87 10.84
C LEU A 211 -2.81 17.29 11.13
N GLU A 212 -1.50 17.49 11.34
CA GLU A 212 -0.89 18.82 11.51
C GLU A 212 -0.74 19.57 10.18
N VAL A 213 -0.77 18.86 9.05
CA VAL A 213 -0.58 19.42 7.70
C VAL A 213 -1.92 19.70 7.01
N ILE A 214 -3.00 19.15 7.53
CA ILE A 214 -4.35 19.16 6.93
C ILE A 214 -5.22 20.31 7.44
#